data_833f0aa5ce9538ba1e6ae3f2acdc4673
#
_entry.id   833f0aa5ce9538ba1e6ae3f2acdc4673
#
_cell.length_a   1.000
_cell.length_b   1.000
_cell.length_c   1.000
_cell.angle_alpha   90.00
_cell.angle_beta   90.00
_cell.angle_gamma   90.00
#
_symmetry.space_group_name_H-M   'P 1'
#
loop_
_entity.id
_entity.type
_entity.pdbx_description
1 polymer ?
#
loop_
_entity_poly.entity_id
_entity_poly.type
_entity_poly.pdbx_seq_one_letter_code
_entity_poly.pdbx_strand_id
1 'polypeptide(L)'
;MADGWIASGAVLAENMCACAGRFDALKSRCEERGMHAFEDAAAVIEAADVVVVAVKPYMIERVLGPVAQFLADKVVLSVAAGWDCEAYERVIPGTRHLSTVPNTPVAINEGVIACEKASTLTEADHELVFALLDLLGTPVEVETRLLSVAGTVGGCSPAFIAMVIEALADAAVKHGIPRATAYPMVSQMMVGTAKLQLSTGMHPGAMKDAVCSPGGTTIRGVAELEAAGMRSAFIRAIDAIEG
;
A
#
# COMPACT_ATOMS: atom_id res chain seq x y z
N MET A 1 1.44 -7.38 2.94
CA MET A 1 1.02 -8.26 1.81
C MET A 1 0.83 -9.71 2.26
N ALA A 2 1.83 -10.40 2.83
CA ALA A 2 1.64 -11.79 3.27
C ALA A 2 0.39 -11.96 4.15
N ASP A 3 0.23 -11.15 5.19
CA ASP A 3 -0.97 -11.19 6.05
C ASP A 3 -2.28 -10.97 5.26
N GLY A 4 -2.28 -10.06 4.28
CA GLY A 4 -3.45 -9.81 3.42
C GLY A 4 -3.78 -10.98 2.50
N TRP A 5 -2.77 -11.59 1.87
CA TRP A 5 -3.00 -12.77 1.04
C TRP A 5 -3.52 -13.96 1.86
N ILE A 6 -2.96 -14.21 3.05
CA ILE A 6 -3.45 -15.26 3.95
C ILE A 6 -4.89 -14.93 4.39
N ALA A 7 -5.16 -13.69 4.77
CA ALA A 7 -6.50 -13.26 5.20
C ALA A 7 -7.56 -13.34 4.09
N SER A 8 -7.17 -13.22 2.81
CA SER A 8 -8.08 -13.41 1.68
C SER A 8 -8.59 -14.84 1.55
N GLY A 9 -7.86 -15.82 2.11
CA GLY A 9 -8.13 -17.26 1.96
C GLY A 9 -7.80 -17.84 0.58
N ALA A 10 -7.37 -17.02 -0.38
CA ALA A 10 -7.04 -17.47 -1.74
C ALA A 10 -5.58 -17.97 -1.86
N VAL A 11 -4.69 -17.50 -0.98
CA VAL A 11 -3.30 -17.95 -0.92
C VAL A 11 -3.06 -18.65 0.42
N LEU A 12 -2.74 -19.94 0.38
CA LEU A 12 -2.45 -20.69 1.58
C LEU A 12 -1.08 -20.31 2.14
N ALA A 13 -0.97 -20.16 3.46
CA ALA A 13 0.27 -19.81 4.12
C ALA A 13 1.40 -20.81 3.86
N GLU A 14 1.06 -22.11 3.75
CA GLU A 14 2.00 -23.20 3.42
C GLU A 14 2.60 -23.08 2.01
N ASN A 15 1.98 -22.33 1.11
CA ASN A 15 2.49 -22.02 -0.23
C ASN A 15 3.34 -20.74 -0.24
N MET A 16 3.61 -20.14 0.92
CA MET A 16 4.39 -18.93 1.03
C MET A 16 5.71 -19.21 1.73
N CYS A 17 6.77 -18.64 1.18
CA CYS A 17 8.10 -18.72 1.75
C CYS A 17 8.77 -17.35 1.80
N ALA A 18 9.75 -17.19 2.67
CA ALA A 18 10.50 -15.94 2.79
C ALA A 18 11.96 -16.17 3.22
N CYS A 19 12.84 -15.22 2.87
CA CYS A 19 14.16 -15.08 3.46
C CYS A 19 14.41 -13.65 3.93
N ALA A 20 15.29 -13.48 4.91
CA ALA A 20 15.72 -12.16 5.37
C ALA A 20 17.08 -12.25 6.06
N GLY A 21 17.81 -11.12 6.13
CA GLY A 21 19.14 -11.04 6.74
C GLY A 21 19.18 -11.38 8.24
N ARG A 22 18.03 -11.38 8.95
CA ARG A 22 17.90 -11.84 10.34
C ARG A 22 17.03 -13.09 10.37
N PHE A 23 17.63 -14.24 10.11
CA PHE A 23 16.92 -15.51 9.93
C PHE A 23 16.08 -15.91 11.15
N ASP A 24 16.60 -15.86 12.38
CA ASP A 24 15.84 -16.26 13.58
C ASP A 24 14.56 -15.43 13.77
N ALA A 25 14.65 -14.12 13.55
CA ALA A 25 13.47 -13.24 13.63
C ALA A 25 12.47 -13.49 12.50
N LEU A 26 12.93 -13.87 11.31
CA LEU A 26 12.09 -14.29 10.21
C LEU A 26 11.39 -15.61 10.51
N LYS A 27 12.15 -16.60 10.97
CA LYS A 27 11.65 -17.95 11.25
C LYS A 27 10.47 -17.90 12.22
N SER A 28 10.62 -17.19 13.35
CA SER A 28 9.51 -17.01 14.32
C SER A 28 8.25 -16.42 13.65
N ARG A 29 8.43 -15.40 12.81
CA ARG A 29 7.30 -14.75 12.10
C ARG A 29 6.65 -15.65 11.05
N CYS A 30 7.42 -16.49 10.38
CA CYS A 30 6.90 -17.47 9.43
C CYS A 30 6.13 -18.57 10.16
N GLU A 31 6.66 -19.10 11.26
CA GLU A 31 6.02 -20.10 12.11
C GLU A 31 4.66 -19.60 12.64
N GLU A 32 4.60 -18.36 13.14
CA GLU A 32 3.36 -17.73 13.60
C GLU A 32 2.25 -17.67 12.51
N ARG A 33 2.65 -17.65 11.23
CA ARG A 33 1.75 -17.55 10.06
C ARG A 33 1.53 -18.86 9.32
N GLY A 34 2.27 -19.90 9.65
CA GLY A 34 2.28 -21.16 8.91
C GLY A 34 3.02 -21.09 7.57
N MET A 35 3.95 -20.13 7.41
CA MET A 35 4.79 -19.94 6.23
C MET A 35 6.13 -20.67 6.38
N HIS A 36 6.87 -20.85 5.28
CA HIS A 36 8.21 -21.41 5.28
C HIS A 36 9.29 -20.30 5.36
N ALA A 37 10.31 -20.52 6.19
CA ALA A 37 11.49 -19.66 6.26
C ALA A 37 12.70 -20.35 5.64
N PHE A 38 13.43 -19.64 4.77
CA PHE A 38 14.70 -20.07 4.17
C PHE A 38 15.84 -19.15 4.60
N GLU A 39 17.06 -19.68 4.63
CA GLU A 39 18.23 -18.90 5.04
C GLU A 39 18.73 -17.96 3.95
N ASP A 40 18.53 -18.31 2.67
CA ASP A 40 19.04 -17.56 1.53
C ASP A 40 17.98 -17.31 0.45
N ALA A 41 18.29 -16.35 -0.42
CA ALA A 41 17.41 -15.91 -1.49
C ALA A 41 17.28 -16.95 -2.62
N ALA A 42 18.31 -17.75 -2.89
CA ALA A 42 18.27 -18.75 -3.96
C ALA A 42 17.23 -19.83 -3.65
N ALA A 43 17.22 -20.33 -2.39
CA ALA A 43 16.25 -21.32 -1.97
C ALA A 43 14.80 -20.81 -2.04
N VAL A 44 14.56 -19.54 -1.70
CA VAL A 44 13.24 -18.92 -1.87
C VAL A 44 12.85 -18.84 -3.33
N ILE A 45 13.76 -18.40 -4.20
CA ILE A 45 13.49 -18.24 -5.64
C ILE A 45 13.21 -19.61 -6.29
N GLU A 46 13.97 -20.63 -5.94
CA GLU A 46 13.73 -22.00 -6.46
C GLU A 46 12.36 -22.54 -6.07
N ALA A 47 11.90 -22.25 -4.84
CA ALA A 47 10.62 -22.70 -4.31
C ALA A 47 9.40 -21.90 -4.79
N ALA A 48 9.60 -20.72 -5.40
CA ALA A 48 8.52 -19.78 -5.73
C ALA A 48 8.27 -19.68 -7.24
N ASP A 49 7.01 -19.43 -7.64
CA ASP A 49 6.63 -19.01 -8.98
C ASP A 49 6.61 -17.48 -9.09
N VAL A 50 6.18 -16.81 -8.03
CA VAL A 50 6.16 -15.34 -7.90
C VAL A 50 7.08 -14.91 -6.77
N VAL A 51 8.07 -14.08 -7.08
CA VAL A 51 9.08 -13.58 -6.15
C VAL A 51 8.78 -12.12 -5.80
N VAL A 52 8.47 -11.85 -4.52
CA VAL A 52 8.22 -10.48 -4.05
C VAL A 52 9.52 -9.87 -3.51
N VAL A 53 9.99 -8.82 -4.17
CA VAL A 53 11.20 -8.06 -3.75
C VAL A 53 10.79 -6.99 -2.74
N ALA A 54 10.93 -7.32 -1.45
CA ALA A 54 10.54 -6.48 -0.31
C ALA A 54 11.74 -6.00 0.52
N VAL A 55 12.89 -5.88 -0.09
CA VAL A 55 14.10 -5.35 0.55
C VAL A 55 14.18 -3.82 0.42
N LYS A 56 15.02 -3.17 1.22
CA LYS A 56 15.26 -1.73 1.08
C LYS A 56 15.88 -1.42 -0.29
N PRO A 57 15.52 -0.31 -0.94
CA PRO A 57 15.99 0.03 -2.30
C PRO A 57 17.50 -0.10 -2.48
N TYR A 58 18.30 0.40 -1.54
CA TYR A 58 19.78 0.34 -1.58
C TYR A 58 20.37 -1.08 -1.45
N MET A 59 19.54 -2.08 -1.19
CA MET A 59 19.96 -3.48 -1.08
C MET A 59 19.66 -4.32 -2.32
N ILE A 60 18.85 -3.82 -3.26
CA ILE A 60 18.30 -4.60 -4.37
C ILE A 60 19.43 -5.21 -5.21
N GLU A 61 20.37 -4.41 -5.69
CA GLU A 61 21.50 -4.91 -6.50
C GLU A 61 22.31 -5.98 -5.75
N ARG A 62 22.57 -5.76 -4.48
CA ARG A 62 23.34 -6.71 -3.65
C ARG A 62 22.59 -8.02 -3.42
N VAL A 63 21.25 -7.98 -3.34
CA VAL A 63 20.44 -9.17 -3.08
C VAL A 63 20.12 -9.91 -4.37
N LEU A 64 19.74 -9.21 -5.43
CA LEU A 64 19.28 -9.83 -6.67
C LEU A 64 20.43 -10.18 -7.63
N GLY A 65 21.49 -9.37 -7.68
CA GLY A 65 22.60 -9.60 -8.60
C GLY A 65 23.18 -11.03 -8.53
N PRO A 66 23.54 -11.55 -7.35
CA PRO A 66 24.07 -12.91 -7.20
C PRO A 66 23.10 -14.03 -7.60
N VAL A 67 21.78 -13.78 -7.59
CA VAL A 67 20.73 -14.77 -7.82
C VAL A 67 19.92 -14.51 -9.09
N ALA A 68 20.33 -13.52 -9.91
CA ALA A 68 19.62 -13.11 -11.12
C ALA A 68 19.34 -14.29 -12.08
N GLN A 69 20.27 -15.20 -12.20
CA GLN A 69 20.15 -16.39 -13.05
C GLN A 69 19.00 -17.34 -12.67
N PHE A 70 18.58 -17.33 -11.42
CA PHE A 70 17.47 -18.17 -10.93
C PHE A 70 16.08 -17.52 -11.15
N LEU A 71 16.06 -16.25 -11.59
CA LEU A 71 14.82 -15.50 -11.82
C LEU A 71 14.27 -15.62 -13.24
N ALA A 72 14.97 -16.27 -14.15
CA ALA A 72 14.64 -16.32 -15.58
C ALA A 72 13.20 -16.81 -15.86
N ASP A 73 12.74 -17.83 -15.12
CA ASP A 73 11.41 -18.43 -15.27
C ASP A 73 10.42 -17.94 -14.20
N LYS A 74 10.77 -16.94 -13.41
CA LYS A 74 9.95 -16.43 -12.32
C LYS A 74 9.29 -15.10 -12.68
N VAL A 75 8.16 -14.84 -12.02
CA VAL A 75 7.53 -13.51 -12.03
C VAL A 75 8.07 -12.73 -10.83
N VAL A 76 8.61 -11.54 -11.07
CA VAL A 76 9.19 -10.69 -10.02
C VAL A 76 8.27 -9.50 -9.75
N LEU A 77 7.73 -9.41 -8.55
CA LEU A 77 6.92 -8.30 -8.08
C LEU A 77 7.72 -7.44 -7.12
N SER A 78 8.07 -6.22 -7.51
CA SER A 78 8.75 -5.29 -6.63
C SER A 78 7.77 -4.48 -5.78
N VAL A 79 8.13 -4.25 -4.52
CA VAL A 79 7.45 -3.28 -3.63
C VAL A 79 8.42 -2.22 -3.11
N ALA A 80 9.55 -2.06 -3.77
CA ALA A 80 10.61 -1.12 -3.38
C ALA A 80 10.38 0.25 -4.05
N ALA A 81 10.13 1.28 -3.26
CA ALA A 81 9.97 2.64 -3.75
C ALA A 81 11.24 3.13 -4.47
N GLY A 82 11.03 3.88 -5.57
CA GLY A 82 12.12 4.45 -6.35
C GLY A 82 12.85 3.47 -7.29
N TRP A 83 12.31 2.26 -7.48
CA TRP A 83 12.79 1.27 -8.44
C TRP A 83 11.71 1.02 -9.50
N ASP A 84 11.97 1.46 -10.70
CA ASP A 84 11.11 1.30 -11.88
C ASP A 84 11.56 0.12 -12.77
N CYS A 85 10.82 -0.12 -13.84
CA CYS A 85 11.08 -1.18 -14.80
C CYS A 85 12.49 -1.08 -15.38
N GLU A 86 12.95 0.12 -15.76
CA GLU A 86 14.27 0.33 -16.31
C GLU A 86 15.39 0.03 -15.29
N ALA A 87 15.18 0.37 -14.02
CA ALA A 87 16.13 0.05 -12.95
C ALA A 87 16.28 -1.46 -12.77
N TYR A 88 15.17 -2.21 -12.83
CA TYR A 88 15.21 -3.68 -12.75
C TYR A 88 15.89 -4.31 -13.98
N GLU A 89 15.63 -3.81 -15.18
CA GLU A 89 16.31 -4.32 -16.39
C GLU A 89 17.84 -4.18 -16.32
N ARG A 90 18.38 -3.23 -15.56
CA ARG A 90 19.84 -3.11 -15.35
C ARG A 90 20.42 -4.20 -14.43
N VAL A 91 19.61 -4.75 -13.51
CA VAL A 91 20.08 -5.70 -12.47
C VAL A 91 19.70 -7.14 -12.81
N ILE A 92 18.49 -7.34 -13.32
CA ILE A 92 17.92 -8.64 -13.66
C ILE A 92 17.36 -8.64 -15.09
N PRO A 93 18.21 -8.38 -16.10
CA PRO A 93 17.76 -8.21 -17.49
C PRO A 93 17.05 -9.46 -18.01
N GLY A 94 15.99 -9.24 -18.79
CA GLY A 94 15.23 -10.31 -19.42
C GLY A 94 14.36 -11.12 -18.47
N THR A 95 14.20 -10.71 -17.23
CA THR A 95 13.24 -11.31 -16.29
C THR A 95 11.85 -10.69 -16.49
N ARG A 96 10.82 -11.37 -15.99
CA ARG A 96 9.42 -10.92 -16.02
C ARG A 96 9.11 -10.17 -14.73
N HIS A 97 9.06 -8.83 -14.77
CA HIS A 97 8.92 -8.04 -13.54
C HIS A 97 7.94 -6.88 -13.67
N LEU A 98 7.39 -6.48 -12.51
CA LEU A 98 6.52 -5.33 -12.31
C LEU A 98 6.93 -4.57 -11.06
N SER A 99 7.03 -3.24 -11.16
CA SER A 99 7.26 -2.36 -10.02
C SER A 99 5.94 -1.85 -9.44
N THR A 100 5.81 -1.97 -8.13
CA THR A 100 4.60 -1.54 -7.40
C THR A 100 4.96 -0.81 -6.10
N VAL A 101 4.01 0.02 -5.63
CA VAL A 101 4.11 0.69 -4.33
C VAL A 101 2.81 0.46 -3.56
N PRO A 102 2.73 -0.60 -2.75
CA PRO A 102 1.58 -0.85 -1.87
C PRO A 102 1.63 0.03 -0.62
N ASN A 103 0.47 0.22 0.00
CA ASN A 103 0.37 0.85 1.32
C ASN A 103 0.05 -0.14 2.45
N THR A 104 0.08 0.33 3.70
CA THR A 104 -0.11 -0.52 4.88
C THR A 104 -1.46 -1.24 4.96
N PRO A 105 -2.61 -0.67 4.52
CA PRO A 105 -3.90 -1.36 4.56
C PRO A 105 -4.00 -2.63 3.69
N VAL A 106 -3.02 -2.95 2.85
CA VAL A 106 -2.94 -4.26 2.16
C VAL A 106 -2.95 -5.45 3.14
N ALA A 107 -2.61 -5.21 4.41
CA ALA A 107 -2.63 -6.24 5.45
C ALA A 107 -4.06 -6.70 5.81
N ILE A 108 -5.05 -5.89 5.50
CA ILE A 108 -6.47 -6.15 5.77
C ILE A 108 -7.33 -6.09 4.49
N ASN A 109 -6.70 -6.24 3.32
CA ASN A 109 -7.36 -6.27 2.00
C ASN A 109 -8.07 -4.96 1.59
N GLU A 110 -7.66 -3.85 2.19
CA GLU A 110 -8.20 -2.50 1.92
C GLU A 110 -7.08 -1.54 1.43
N GLY A 111 -6.07 -2.11 0.76
CA GLY A 111 -4.93 -1.34 0.25
C GLY A 111 -5.21 -0.60 -1.04
N VAL A 112 -4.32 0.34 -1.37
CA VAL A 112 -4.10 0.83 -2.72
C VAL A 112 -2.67 0.46 -3.12
N ILE A 113 -2.50 -0.05 -4.33
CA ILE A 113 -1.22 -0.47 -4.86
C ILE A 113 -0.97 0.29 -6.16
N ALA A 114 -0.07 1.28 -6.14
CA ALA A 114 0.37 1.90 -7.37
C ALA A 114 1.21 0.89 -8.18
N CYS A 115 0.85 0.66 -9.43
CA CYS A 115 1.51 -0.26 -10.33
C CYS A 115 2.08 0.52 -11.52
N GLU A 116 3.32 0.26 -11.87
CA GLU A 116 3.92 0.85 -13.06
C GLU A 116 3.33 0.22 -14.32
N LYS A 117 2.92 1.03 -15.31
CA LYS A 117 2.45 0.49 -16.60
C LYS A 117 3.57 -0.17 -17.40
N ALA A 118 4.78 0.37 -17.31
CA ALA A 118 5.93 -0.26 -17.94
C ALA A 118 6.29 -1.53 -17.15
N SER A 119 6.27 -2.67 -17.81
CA SER A 119 6.64 -3.96 -17.23
C SER A 119 7.17 -4.89 -18.31
N THR A 120 7.82 -5.96 -17.89
CA THR A 120 8.28 -7.05 -18.78
C THR A 120 7.40 -8.30 -18.66
N LEU A 121 6.26 -8.19 -18.00
CA LEU A 121 5.31 -9.27 -17.83
C LEU A 121 4.70 -9.68 -19.18
N THR A 122 4.46 -10.97 -19.35
CA THR A 122 3.54 -11.45 -20.39
C THR A 122 2.10 -11.12 -20.02
N GLU A 123 1.16 -11.25 -20.96
CA GLU A 123 -0.26 -11.06 -20.69
C GLU A 123 -0.77 -12.01 -19.58
N ALA A 124 -0.36 -13.26 -19.60
CA ALA A 124 -0.72 -14.24 -18.57
C ALA A 124 -0.12 -13.91 -17.19
N ASP A 125 1.14 -13.41 -17.15
CA ASP A 125 1.75 -12.98 -15.90
C ASP A 125 1.07 -11.73 -15.34
N HIS A 126 0.66 -10.80 -16.21
CA HIS A 126 -0.09 -9.61 -15.83
C HIS A 126 -1.43 -10.00 -15.19
N GLU A 127 -2.20 -10.88 -15.83
CA GLU A 127 -3.46 -11.39 -15.27
C GLU A 127 -3.24 -12.05 -13.90
N LEU A 128 -2.23 -12.91 -13.77
CA LEU A 128 -1.88 -13.55 -12.49
C LEU A 128 -1.53 -12.54 -11.41
N VAL A 129 -0.62 -11.61 -11.72
CA VAL A 129 -0.14 -10.60 -10.74
C VAL A 129 -1.29 -9.69 -10.31
N PHE A 130 -2.12 -9.21 -11.25
CA PHE A 130 -3.23 -8.35 -10.90
C PHE A 130 -4.31 -9.09 -10.10
N ALA A 131 -4.58 -10.37 -10.40
CA ALA A 131 -5.44 -11.20 -9.55
C ALA A 131 -4.90 -11.33 -8.10
N LEU A 132 -3.58 -11.45 -7.93
CA LEU A 132 -2.96 -11.47 -6.59
C LEU A 132 -3.02 -10.11 -5.90
N LEU A 133 -2.87 -9.00 -6.63
CA LEU A 133 -2.95 -7.65 -6.07
C LEU A 133 -4.39 -7.26 -5.70
N ASP A 134 -5.39 -7.66 -6.49
CA ASP A 134 -6.82 -7.45 -6.20
C ASP A 134 -7.25 -8.08 -4.87
N LEU A 135 -6.60 -9.17 -4.46
CA LEU A 135 -6.80 -9.75 -3.13
C LEU A 135 -6.34 -8.85 -1.99
N LEU A 136 -5.52 -7.85 -2.25
CA LEU A 136 -4.93 -6.96 -1.25
C LEU A 136 -5.60 -5.58 -1.21
N GLY A 137 -6.41 -5.26 -2.22
CA GLY A 137 -7.08 -3.98 -2.35
C GLY A 137 -7.25 -3.57 -3.80
N THR A 138 -7.00 -2.31 -4.13
CA THR A 138 -7.18 -1.76 -5.47
C THR A 138 -5.81 -1.49 -6.13
N PRO A 139 -5.39 -2.26 -7.14
CA PRO A 139 -4.25 -1.90 -7.98
C PRO A 139 -4.62 -0.71 -8.89
N VAL A 140 -3.70 0.22 -9.05
CA VAL A 140 -3.86 1.42 -9.88
C VAL A 140 -2.65 1.56 -10.79
N GLU A 141 -2.83 1.37 -12.08
CA GLU A 141 -1.76 1.52 -13.06
C GLU A 141 -1.48 2.99 -13.36
N VAL A 142 -0.22 3.36 -13.32
CA VAL A 142 0.27 4.70 -13.61
C VAL A 142 1.49 4.67 -14.53
N GLU A 143 1.68 5.73 -15.31
CA GLU A 143 2.91 5.94 -16.08
C GLU A 143 4.12 5.98 -15.14
N THR A 144 5.28 5.48 -15.59
CA THR A 144 6.54 5.43 -14.81
C THR A 144 6.83 6.74 -14.08
N ARG A 145 6.71 7.89 -14.77
CA ARG A 145 6.94 9.22 -14.20
C ARG A 145 5.98 9.60 -13.05
N LEU A 146 4.87 8.89 -12.90
CA LEU A 146 3.86 9.11 -11.87
C LEU A 146 3.93 8.09 -10.73
N LEU A 147 4.79 7.07 -10.83
CA LEU A 147 4.87 6.01 -9.83
C LEU A 147 5.28 6.55 -8.45
N SER A 148 6.22 7.52 -8.42
CA SER A 148 6.64 8.16 -7.17
C SER A 148 5.48 8.88 -6.49
N VAL A 149 4.83 9.81 -7.19
CA VAL A 149 3.73 10.59 -6.60
C VAL A 149 2.52 9.72 -6.25
N ALA A 150 2.20 8.68 -7.05
CA ALA A 150 1.16 7.73 -6.73
C ALA A 150 1.51 6.93 -5.45
N GLY A 151 2.78 6.52 -5.33
CA GLY A 151 3.31 5.89 -4.12
C GLY A 151 3.27 6.83 -2.91
N THR A 152 3.59 8.10 -3.07
CA THR A 152 3.49 9.10 -2.00
C THR A 152 2.05 9.32 -1.56
N VAL A 153 1.13 9.53 -2.49
CA VAL A 153 -0.30 9.71 -2.18
C VAL A 153 -0.87 8.46 -1.51
N GLY A 154 -0.59 7.26 -2.04
CA GLY A 154 -1.09 6.01 -1.47
C GLY A 154 -0.38 5.57 -0.19
N GLY A 155 0.96 5.65 -0.18
CA GLY A 155 1.81 5.07 0.86
C GLY A 155 2.10 5.96 2.06
N CYS A 156 2.20 7.30 1.87
CA CYS A 156 2.45 8.25 2.97
C CYS A 156 1.15 8.76 3.63
N SER A 157 0.08 8.93 2.85
CA SER A 157 -1.18 9.48 3.37
C SER A 157 -1.85 8.66 4.47
N PRO A 158 -1.67 7.36 4.64
CA PRO A 158 -2.14 6.65 5.83
C PRO A 158 -1.68 7.28 7.15
N ALA A 159 -0.44 7.82 7.20
CA ALA A 159 0.04 8.55 8.37
C ALA A 159 -0.70 9.89 8.56
N PHE A 160 -1.01 10.61 7.48
CA PHE A 160 -1.77 11.87 7.56
C PHE A 160 -3.20 11.61 8.02
N ILE A 161 -3.81 10.53 7.54
CA ILE A 161 -5.15 10.11 7.96
C ILE A 161 -5.16 9.69 9.44
N ALA A 162 -4.11 9.02 9.92
CA ALA A 162 -3.99 8.71 11.35
C ALA A 162 -3.95 9.99 12.20
N MET A 163 -3.27 11.05 11.76
CA MET A 163 -3.31 12.36 12.43
C MET A 163 -4.71 12.99 12.43
N VAL A 164 -5.46 12.85 11.34
CA VAL A 164 -6.86 13.33 11.27
C VAL A 164 -7.74 12.55 12.26
N ILE A 165 -7.60 11.22 12.32
CA ILE A 165 -8.33 10.38 13.29
C ILE A 165 -8.02 10.84 14.71
N GLU A 166 -6.74 11.05 15.03
CA GLU A 166 -6.30 11.49 16.35
C GLU A 166 -6.87 12.87 16.70
N ALA A 167 -6.78 13.85 15.80
CA ALA A 167 -7.29 15.20 16.02
C ALA A 167 -8.80 15.23 16.25
N LEU A 168 -9.58 14.50 15.47
CA LEU A 168 -11.04 14.40 15.65
C LEU A 168 -11.41 13.66 16.93
N ALA A 169 -10.67 12.62 17.29
CA ALA A 169 -10.86 11.90 18.55
C ALA A 169 -10.50 12.77 19.76
N ASP A 170 -9.47 13.61 19.68
CA ASP A 170 -9.12 14.58 20.72
C ASP A 170 -10.22 15.64 20.90
N ALA A 171 -10.77 16.14 19.80
CA ALA A 171 -11.91 17.03 19.84
C ALA A 171 -13.14 16.36 20.52
N ALA A 172 -13.42 15.11 20.19
CA ALA A 172 -14.50 14.34 20.82
C ALA A 172 -14.29 14.20 22.33
N VAL A 173 -13.05 13.90 22.75
CA VAL A 173 -12.70 13.78 24.18
C VAL A 173 -12.82 15.14 24.89
N LYS A 174 -12.38 16.22 24.25
CA LYS A 174 -12.54 17.60 24.77
C LYS A 174 -14.00 17.95 25.05
N HIS A 175 -14.93 17.36 24.28
CA HIS A 175 -16.38 17.55 24.44
C HIS A 175 -17.07 16.42 25.23
N GLY A 176 -16.33 15.57 25.95
CA GLY A 176 -16.83 14.63 26.93
C GLY A 176 -17.06 13.18 26.45
N ILE A 177 -16.69 12.86 25.19
CA ILE A 177 -16.75 11.47 24.73
C ILE A 177 -15.55 10.69 25.30
N PRO A 178 -15.74 9.53 25.93
CA PRO A 178 -14.63 8.73 26.42
C PRO A 178 -13.66 8.32 25.30
N ARG A 179 -12.36 8.31 25.57
CA ARG A 179 -11.32 7.96 24.58
C ARG A 179 -11.56 6.60 23.91
N ALA A 180 -11.97 5.60 24.67
CA ALA A 180 -12.25 4.27 24.14
C ALA A 180 -13.39 4.25 23.11
N THR A 181 -14.30 5.23 23.15
CA THR A 181 -15.39 5.40 22.18
C THR A 181 -14.97 6.30 21.02
N ALA A 182 -14.14 7.32 21.26
CA ALA A 182 -13.79 8.35 20.28
C ALA A 182 -13.06 7.76 19.08
N TYR A 183 -12.01 6.96 19.27
CA TYR A 183 -11.23 6.37 18.17
C TYR A 183 -12.07 5.46 17.26
N PRO A 184 -12.79 4.43 17.76
CA PRO A 184 -13.62 3.59 16.90
C PRO A 184 -14.70 4.39 16.14
N MET A 185 -15.32 5.38 16.78
CA MET A 185 -16.36 6.22 16.19
C MET A 185 -15.79 7.04 15.00
N VAL A 186 -14.65 7.69 15.19
CA VAL A 186 -13.99 8.50 14.14
C VAL A 186 -13.51 7.60 13.01
N SER A 187 -12.84 6.49 13.32
CA SER A 187 -12.36 5.55 12.30
C SER A 187 -13.51 5.00 11.45
N GLN A 188 -14.62 4.59 12.08
CA GLN A 188 -15.79 4.09 11.34
C GLN A 188 -16.44 5.16 10.47
N MET A 189 -16.51 6.41 10.93
CA MET A 189 -16.99 7.54 10.13
C MET A 189 -16.13 7.73 8.87
N MET A 190 -14.81 7.68 9.01
CA MET A 190 -13.90 7.83 7.85
C MET A 190 -14.04 6.70 6.85
N VAL A 191 -14.09 5.43 7.33
CA VAL A 191 -14.34 4.26 6.48
C VAL A 191 -15.66 4.42 5.72
N GLY A 192 -16.74 4.81 6.41
CA GLY A 192 -18.06 5.00 5.80
C GLY A 192 -18.06 6.10 4.74
N THR A 193 -17.41 7.23 5.02
CA THR A 193 -17.31 8.36 4.07
C THR A 193 -16.53 7.97 2.81
N ALA A 194 -15.38 7.29 2.97
CA ALA A 194 -14.57 6.84 1.84
C ALA A 194 -15.32 5.78 1.00
N LYS A 195 -15.93 4.79 1.64
CA LYS A 195 -16.72 3.75 0.94
C LYS A 195 -17.93 4.33 0.22
N LEU A 196 -18.59 5.34 0.79
CA LEU A 196 -19.70 6.05 0.12
C LEU A 196 -19.22 6.75 -1.15
N GLN A 197 -18.07 7.42 -1.10
CA GLN A 197 -17.48 8.07 -2.28
C GLN A 197 -17.16 7.04 -3.37
N LEU A 198 -16.46 5.96 -3.02
CA LEU A 198 -16.09 4.89 -3.97
C LEU A 198 -17.32 4.23 -4.61
N SER A 199 -18.37 3.95 -3.82
CA SER A 199 -19.57 3.27 -4.31
C SER A 199 -20.45 4.14 -5.21
N THR A 200 -20.45 5.46 -4.97
CA THR A 200 -21.33 6.40 -5.71
C THR A 200 -20.61 7.13 -6.84
N GLY A 201 -19.26 7.20 -6.80
CA GLY A 201 -18.49 8.07 -7.68
C GLY A 201 -18.76 9.57 -7.49
N MET A 202 -19.48 9.96 -6.43
CA MET A 202 -19.88 11.34 -6.20
C MET A 202 -18.65 12.23 -5.99
N HIS A 203 -18.66 13.42 -6.59
CA HIS A 203 -17.61 14.41 -6.40
C HIS A 203 -17.50 14.79 -4.90
N PRO A 204 -16.31 14.80 -4.28
CA PRO A 204 -16.16 15.10 -2.84
C PRO A 204 -16.78 16.44 -2.40
N GLY A 205 -16.75 17.46 -3.25
CA GLY A 205 -17.44 18.74 -2.99
C GLY A 205 -18.94 18.57 -2.85
N ALA A 206 -19.58 17.78 -3.72
CA ALA A 206 -21.02 17.50 -3.63
C ALA A 206 -21.36 16.68 -2.37
N MET A 207 -20.52 15.72 -1.98
CA MET A 207 -20.68 14.99 -0.71
C MET A 207 -20.65 15.94 0.49
N LYS A 208 -19.69 16.88 0.50
CA LYS A 208 -19.60 17.91 1.53
C LYS A 208 -20.87 18.78 1.57
N ASP A 209 -21.34 19.23 0.41
CA ASP A 209 -22.52 20.09 0.31
C ASP A 209 -23.80 19.38 0.76
N ALA A 210 -23.94 18.09 0.48
CA ALA A 210 -25.09 17.27 0.90
C ALA A 210 -25.30 17.22 2.44
N VAL A 211 -24.26 17.43 3.22
CA VAL A 211 -24.31 17.47 4.69
C VAL A 211 -24.20 18.89 5.27
N CYS A 212 -24.11 19.92 4.43
CA CYS A 212 -23.96 21.32 4.81
C CYS A 212 -25.25 22.11 4.57
N SER A 213 -26.20 21.99 5.51
CA SER A 213 -27.44 22.82 5.41
C SER A 213 -27.14 24.32 5.65
N PRO A 214 -27.95 25.26 5.07
CA PRO A 214 -27.78 26.68 5.28
C PRO A 214 -27.82 27.07 6.77
N GLY A 215 -26.76 27.76 7.25
CA GLY A 215 -26.62 28.15 8.65
C GLY A 215 -26.40 26.99 9.65
N GLY A 216 -26.30 25.75 9.18
CA GLY A 216 -26.15 24.54 10.00
C GLY A 216 -24.82 24.44 10.72
N THR A 217 -24.70 23.39 11.56
CA THR A 217 -23.48 23.15 12.36
C THR A 217 -22.30 22.71 11.47
N THR A 218 -22.58 21.88 10.46
CA THR A 218 -21.53 21.33 9.58
C THR A 218 -20.82 22.43 8.79
N ILE A 219 -21.56 23.38 8.20
CA ILE A 219 -20.93 24.44 7.40
C ILE A 219 -20.06 25.38 8.25
N ARG A 220 -20.40 25.58 9.55
CA ARG A 220 -19.56 26.36 10.47
C ARG A 220 -18.24 25.64 10.74
N GLY A 221 -18.25 24.32 10.94
CA GLY A 221 -17.04 23.54 11.08
C GLY A 221 -16.19 23.52 9.82
N VAL A 222 -16.81 23.41 8.64
CA VAL A 222 -16.12 23.51 7.35
C VAL A 222 -15.43 24.86 7.19
N ALA A 223 -16.11 25.97 7.56
CA ALA A 223 -15.53 27.31 7.47
C ALA A 223 -14.27 27.47 8.35
N GLU A 224 -14.27 26.89 9.57
CA GLU A 224 -13.10 26.91 10.45
C GLU A 224 -11.93 26.07 9.88
N LEU A 225 -12.21 24.90 9.29
CA LEU A 225 -11.18 24.08 8.66
C LEU A 225 -10.57 24.78 7.43
N GLU A 226 -11.38 25.49 6.64
CA GLU A 226 -10.89 26.30 5.52
C GLU A 226 -10.05 27.48 6.02
N ALA A 227 -10.49 28.18 7.06
CA ALA A 227 -9.73 29.29 7.67
C ALA A 227 -8.39 28.81 8.24
N ALA A 228 -8.35 27.59 8.79
CA ALA A 228 -7.12 26.96 9.27
C ALA A 228 -6.22 26.42 8.14
N GLY A 229 -6.64 26.47 6.88
CA GLY A 229 -5.83 26.08 5.73
C GLY A 229 -5.68 24.56 5.57
N MET A 230 -6.67 23.74 5.99
CA MET A 230 -6.60 22.28 5.95
C MET A 230 -6.21 21.76 4.57
N ARG A 231 -6.85 22.25 3.50
CA ARG A 231 -6.56 21.77 2.12
C ARG A 231 -5.13 22.07 1.71
N SER A 232 -4.67 23.30 1.98
CA SER A 232 -3.29 23.71 1.70
C SER A 232 -2.27 22.90 2.50
N ALA A 233 -2.61 22.47 3.72
CA ALA A 233 -1.72 21.64 4.53
C ALA A 233 -1.48 20.25 3.88
N PHE A 234 -2.52 19.59 3.37
CA PHE A 234 -2.39 18.32 2.67
C PHE A 234 -1.62 18.43 1.35
N ILE A 235 -1.90 19.47 0.55
CA ILE A 235 -1.18 19.72 -0.72
C ILE A 235 0.32 19.91 -0.42
N ARG A 236 0.67 20.80 0.52
CA ARG A 236 2.05 21.04 0.90
C ARG A 236 2.76 19.83 1.51
N ALA A 237 2.02 18.93 2.17
CA ALA A 237 2.61 17.70 2.69
C ALA A 237 3.07 16.76 1.56
N ILE A 238 2.31 16.67 0.46
CA ILE A 238 2.73 15.93 -0.73
C ILE A 238 3.89 16.64 -1.43
N ASP A 239 3.80 17.96 -1.64
CA ASP A 239 4.86 18.79 -2.26
C ASP A 239 6.20 18.64 -1.53
N ALA A 240 6.17 18.57 -0.20
CA ALA A 240 7.38 18.41 0.62
C ALA A 240 8.08 17.05 0.47
N ILE A 241 7.37 16.04 -0.06
CA ILE A 241 7.93 14.70 -0.31
C ILE A 241 8.44 14.60 -1.75
N GLU A 242 7.68 15.15 -2.69
CA GLU A 242 8.01 15.04 -4.13
C GLU A 242 9.07 16.08 -4.59
N GLY A 243 9.38 17.08 -3.75
CA GLY A 243 10.44 18.06 -3.99
C GLY A 243 10.00 19.30 -4.65
#